data_c775041ceee2a61870207b373646730d
#
_entry.id   c775041ceee2a61870207b373646730d
#
_cell.length_a   1.000
_cell.length_b   1.000
_cell.length_c   1.000
_cell.angle_alpha   90.00
_cell.angle_beta   90.00
_cell.angle_gamma   90.00
#
_symmetry.space_group_name_H-M   'P 1'
#
loop_
_entity.id
_entity.type
_entity.pdbx_description
1 polymer ?
#
loop_
_entity_poly.entity_id
_entity_poly.type
_entity_poly.pdbx_seq_one_letter_code
_entity_poly.pdbx_strand_id
1 'polypeptide(L)'
;TRRTKHDLEKAKERLHILEGLLIAMANIDEVVDIIKTSKTQSEAKERLNVRFGLTDKQSQAILDMRLGRLTGLEHDKIQAERDGLVETIAYYESVLADENKLLGIIREEILEVRRKYADPRRTEIAQITEDIELDDIIQPEEMTVTLTHFGFAKRTSMDTYKAQNRGGRGITGQTTREEDFVEHLFGCSTHDEIMFFTNMGRVFRMKCYRIPEAGRTAKGTAIVNLLNLKEGEKVTTLFPLWEEGKYLNLITKAGIIKKTPIEEFDNIRKGGMIAQNLRDGDELIAAIMTDGSDEIIVGTKKGKSIRFSEEDVRPMGRSATGVKAITLEENDSVVGAEKVRPGASILSISENGMGKRTPEEDYRTQTRGGKGIIAMALTEKTGDLVCMKAVGASDIEEDVMIISSEGTIIRLPVEQISEISRNTQGVRLMRTEDR
;
A
#
# COMPACT_ATOMS: atom_id res chain seq x y z
N THR A 1 10.90 21.99 18.99
CA THR A 1 10.05 21.61 20.15
C THR A 1 10.52 20.30 20.82
N ARG A 2 10.65 19.14 20.12
CA ARG A 2 11.04 17.85 20.76
C ARG A 2 12.44 17.91 21.37
N ARG A 3 13.44 18.42 20.63
CA ARG A 3 14.81 18.61 21.12
C ARG A 3 14.82 19.46 22.40
N THR A 4 14.20 20.65 22.35
CA THR A 4 14.15 21.57 23.50
C THR A 4 13.47 20.96 24.73
N LYS A 5 12.38 20.19 24.56
CA LYS A 5 11.73 19.48 25.65
C LYS A 5 12.65 18.45 26.30
N HIS A 6 13.35 17.66 25.47
CA HIS A 6 14.29 16.65 25.95
C HIS A 6 15.48 17.28 26.71
N ASP A 7 16.03 18.38 26.14
CA ASP A 7 17.15 19.09 26.76
C ASP A 7 16.74 19.78 28.08
N LEU A 8 15.50 20.31 28.14
CA LEU A 8 14.91 20.84 29.35
C LEU A 8 14.77 19.76 30.43
N GLU A 9 14.28 18.59 30.07
CA GLU A 9 14.09 17.47 31.00
C GLU A 9 15.43 17.01 31.58
N LYS A 10 16.44 16.86 30.72
CA LYS A 10 17.82 16.53 31.15
C LYS A 10 18.43 17.61 32.05
N ALA A 11 18.24 18.89 31.70
CA ALA A 11 18.73 20.00 32.51
C ALA A 11 18.09 20.00 33.91
N LYS A 12 16.78 19.77 34.00
CA LYS A 12 16.04 19.65 35.27
C LYS A 12 16.51 18.42 36.10
N GLU A 13 16.70 17.28 35.46
CA GLU A 13 17.25 16.12 36.17
C GLU A 13 18.65 16.37 36.72
N ARG A 14 19.51 17.03 35.95
CA ARG A 14 20.87 17.39 36.40
C ARG A 14 20.84 18.42 37.52
N LEU A 15 20.03 19.46 37.38
CA LEU A 15 19.85 20.48 38.44
C LEU A 15 19.39 19.85 39.73
N HIS A 16 18.42 18.94 39.70
CA HIS A 16 17.92 18.24 40.86
C HIS A 16 19.04 17.44 41.61
N ILE A 17 19.95 16.80 40.87
CA ILE A 17 21.08 16.13 41.48
C ILE A 17 22.06 17.11 42.14
N LEU A 18 22.38 18.24 41.44
CA LEU A 18 23.31 19.24 41.98
C LEU A 18 22.77 19.92 43.24
N GLU A 19 21.47 20.19 43.30
CA GLU A 19 20.84 20.70 44.54
C GLU A 19 21.01 19.76 45.71
N GLY A 20 20.83 18.45 45.51
CA GLY A 20 21.08 17.46 46.54
C GLY A 20 22.55 17.42 46.98
N LEU A 21 23.49 17.53 46.04
CA LEU A 21 24.93 17.59 46.35
C LEU A 21 25.30 18.85 47.14
N LEU A 22 24.74 20.02 46.83
CA LEU A 22 24.96 21.26 47.54
C LEU A 22 24.42 21.19 48.98
N ILE A 23 23.24 20.58 49.19
CA ILE A 23 22.71 20.35 50.53
C ILE A 23 23.63 19.44 51.32
N ALA A 24 24.17 18.38 50.72
CA ALA A 24 25.12 17.48 51.37
C ALA A 24 26.44 18.15 51.72
N MET A 25 26.95 19.02 50.81
CA MET A 25 28.22 19.75 51.05
C MET A 25 28.07 20.82 52.13
N ALA A 26 26.90 21.47 52.23
CA ALA A 26 26.60 22.43 53.27
C ALA A 26 26.50 21.78 54.67
N ASN A 27 26.22 20.47 54.74
CA ASN A 27 26.04 19.70 55.98
C ASN A 27 26.98 18.48 56.02
N ILE A 28 28.19 18.63 55.52
CA ILE A 28 29.08 17.50 55.24
C ILE A 28 29.40 16.65 56.47
N ASP A 29 29.61 17.26 57.64
CA ASP A 29 29.91 16.53 58.85
C ASP A 29 28.78 15.57 59.26
N GLU A 30 27.55 16.05 59.18
CA GLU A 30 26.35 15.25 59.48
C GLU A 30 26.11 14.17 58.44
N VAL A 31 26.34 14.44 57.16
CA VAL A 31 26.25 13.47 56.05
C VAL A 31 27.27 12.35 56.25
N VAL A 32 28.52 12.66 56.57
CA VAL A 32 29.58 11.72 56.83
C VAL A 32 29.26 10.87 58.05
N ASP A 33 28.72 11.45 59.12
CA ASP A 33 28.30 10.72 60.32
C ASP A 33 27.14 9.72 60.03
N ILE A 34 26.16 10.14 59.26
CA ILE A 34 25.07 9.26 58.86
C ILE A 34 25.61 8.09 58.05
N ILE A 35 26.52 8.36 57.08
CA ILE A 35 27.12 7.29 56.29
C ILE A 35 27.94 6.32 57.12
N LYS A 36 28.81 6.83 58.03
CA LYS A 36 29.64 6.00 58.89
C LYS A 36 28.87 5.15 59.90
N THR A 37 27.73 5.68 60.40
CA THR A 37 26.92 4.98 61.40
C THR A 37 25.88 4.03 60.79
N SER A 38 25.69 4.04 59.50
CA SER A 38 24.78 3.14 58.79
C SER A 38 25.46 1.81 58.46
N LYS A 39 24.75 0.69 58.63
CA LYS A 39 25.27 -0.66 58.38
C LYS A 39 25.27 -1.04 56.90
N THR A 40 24.40 -0.44 56.12
CA THR A 40 24.24 -0.73 54.68
C THR A 40 24.05 0.58 53.89
N GLN A 41 24.36 0.53 52.60
CA GLN A 41 24.17 1.67 51.73
C GLN A 41 22.67 2.05 51.62
N SER A 42 21.78 1.06 51.69
CA SER A 42 20.31 1.30 51.64
C SER A 42 19.83 2.04 52.88
N GLU A 43 20.35 1.67 54.08
CA GLU A 43 20.08 2.36 55.36
C GLU A 43 20.59 3.81 55.33
N ALA A 44 21.83 4.01 54.82
CA ALA A 44 22.41 5.34 54.70
C ALA A 44 21.55 6.23 53.77
N LYS A 45 21.09 5.68 52.67
CA LYS A 45 20.21 6.37 51.69
C LYS A 45 18.89 6.78 52.34
N GLU A 46 18.22 5.87 53.04
CA GLU A 46 16.96 6.17 53.71
C GLU A 46 17.11 7.24 54.80
N ARG A 47 18.16 7.17 55.59
CA ARG A 47 18.45 8.19 56.63
C ARG A 47 18.76 9.55 56.04
N LEU A 48 19.49 9.63 54.89
CA LEU A 48 19.76 10.88 54.19
C LEU A 48 18.44 11.45 53.60
N ASN A 49 17.61 10.61 53.05
CA ASN A 49 16.30 11.05 52.52
C ASN A 49 15.45 11.68 53.63
N VAL A 50 15.31 11.00 54.76
CA VAL A 50 14.49 11.48 55.89
C VAL A 50 15.06 12.73 56.50
N ARG A 51 16.40 12.78 56.71
CA ARG A 51 17.05 13.87 57.42
C ARG A 51 17.07 15.18 56.63
N PHE A 52 17.37 15.13 55.35
CA PHE A 52 17.55 16.31 54.49
C PHE A 52 16.45 16.54 53.50
N GLY A 53 15.42 15.67 53.48
CA GLY A 53 14.31 15.78 52.51
C GLY A 53 14.75 15.45 51.06
N LEU A 54 15.77 14.59 50.90
CA LEU A 54 16.35 14.28 49.60
C LEU A 54 15.55 13.20 48.91
N THR A 55 15.64 13.18 47.61
CA THR A 55 15.08 12.09 46.79
C THR A 55 16.08 10.93 46.65
N ASP A 56 15.59 9.78 46.28
CA ASP A 56 16.41 8.59 46.04
C ASP A 56 17.56 8.80 45.07
N LYS A 57 17.32 9.60 44.01
CA LYS A 57 18.35 9.95 43.01
C LYS A 57 19.44 10.85 43.63
N GLN A 58 19.04 11.82 44.45
CA GLN A 58 19.98 12.73 45.13
C GLN A 58 20.84 12.00 46.14
N SER A 59 20.24 11.19 47.00
CA SER A 59 20.98 10.44 48.01
C SER A 59 21.92 9.40 47.40
N GLN A 60 21.51 8.79 46.29
CA GLN A 60 22.41 7.89 45.54
C GLN A 60 23.63 8.66 45.01
N ALA A 61 23.41 9.85 44.42
CA ALA A 61 24.49 10.70 43.91
C ALA A 61 25.47 11.15 45.03
N ILE A 62 24.94 11.39 46.24
CA ILE A 62 25.77 11.71 47.42
C ILE A 62 26.64 10.52 47.85
N LEU A 63 26.05 9.32 47.90
CA LEU A 63 26.78 8.10 48.27
C LEU A 63 27.85 7.71 47.23
N ASP A 64 27.63 8.02 45.98
CA ASP A 64 28.57 7.77 44.88
C ASP A 64 29.65 8.87 44.75
N MET A 65 29.55 9.93 45.56
CA MET A 65 30.48 11.06 45.49
C MET A 65 31.86 10.68 46.06
N ARG A 66 32.91 10.97 45.30
CA ARG A 66 34.29 10.77 45.76
C ARG A 66 34.71 11.83 46.78
N LEU A 67 35.44 11.40 47.83
CA LEU A 67 35.94 12.32 48.89
C LEU A 67 36.69 13.56 48.35
N GLY A 68 37.40 13.43 47.23
CA GLY A 68 38.11 14.55 46.62
C GLY A 68 37.20 15.68 46.10
N ARG A 69 35.89 15.43 45.94
CA ARG A 69 34.89 16.44 45.54
C ARG A 69 34.40 17.32 46.70
N LEU A 70 34.85 17.07 47.91
CA LEU A 70 34.45 17.82 49.11
C LEU A 70 35.31 19.08 49.33
N THR A 71 36.19 19.41 48.40
CA THR A 71 37.02 20.61 48.48
C THR A 71 36.24 21.88 48.15
N GLY A 72 36.57 23.02 48.75
CA GLY A 72 35.90 24.32 48.48
C GLY A 72 35.89 24.70 47.01
N LEU A 73 36.96 24.39 46.26
CA LEU A 73 37.05 24.65 44.82
C LEU A 73 36.00 23.84 44.02
N GLU A 74 35.69 22.61 44.42
CA GLU A 74 34.66 21.82 43.80
C GLU A 74 33.23 22.26 44.16
N HIS A 75 33.05 22.78 45.38
CA HIS A 75 31.80 23.45 45.78
C HIS A 75 31.47 24.61 44.86
N ASP A 76 32.44 25.53 44.62
CA ASP A 76 32.25 26.67 43.76
C ASP A 76 31.92 26.24 42.30
N LYS A 77 32.53 25.17 41.82
CA LYS A 77 32.22 24.60 40.49
C LYS A 77 30.78 24.07 40.39
N ILE A 78 30.36 23.31 41.42
CA ILE A 78 28.98 22.76 41.46
C ILE A 78 27.97 23.89 41.55
N GLN A 79 28.25 24.95 42.33
CA GLN A 79 27.43 26.12 42.45
C GLN A 79 27.32 26.87 41.10
N ALA A 80 28.44 27.05 40.41
CA ALA A 80 28.46 27.70 39.10
C ALA A 80 27.72 26.85 38.04
N GLU A 81 27.86 25.51 38.04
CA GLU A 81 27.13 24.59 37.19
C GLU A 81 25.61 24.68 37.45
N ARG A 82 25.20 24.72 38.71
CA ARG A 82 23.79 24.88 39.11
C ARG A 82 23.21 26.18 38.59
N ASP A 83 23.92 27.30 38.77
CA ASP A 83 23.45 28.62 38.36
C ASP A 83 23.32 28.70 36.81
N GLY A 84 24.30 28.15 36.08
CA GLY A 84 24.21 28.05 34.63
C GLY A 84 23.05 27.14 34.14
N LEU A 85 22.73 26.07 34.86
CA LEU A 85 21.57 25.25 34.54
C LEU A 85 20.24 25.95 34.82
N VAL A 86 20.15 26.74 35.87
CA VAL A 86 18.95 27.55 36.16
C VAL A 86 18.68 28.53 35.02
N GLU A 87 19.71 29.22 34.52
CA GLU A 87 19.57 30.10 33.34
C GLU A 87 19.17 29.34 32.08
N THR A 88 19.77 28.17 31.85
CA THR A 88 19.48 27.29 30.70
C THR A 88 18.03 26.79 30.74
N ILE A 89 17.55 26.36 31.90
CA ILE A 89 16.16 25.94 32.12
C ILE A 89 15.19 27.08 31.80
N ALA A 90 15.45 28.27 32.37
CA ALA A 90 14.64 29.47 32.13
C ALA A 90 14.59 29.79 30.63
N TYR A 91 15.72 29.69 29.95
CA TYR A 91 15.79 29.89 28.51
C TYR A 91 14.92 28.83 27.74
N TYR A 92 15.07 27.55 28.01
CA TYR A 92 14.27 26.49 27.34
C TYR A 92 12.77 26.66 27.64
N GLU A 93 12.41 26.99 28.85
CA GLU A 93 11.01 27.27 29.21
C GLU A 93 10.46 28.48 28.43
N SER A 94 11.25 29.54 28.30
CA SER A 94 10.85 30.71 27.51
C SER A 94 10.67 30.39 26.03
N VAL A 95 11.50 29.53 25.48
CA VAL A 95 11.40 29.07 24.06
C VAL A 95 10.16 28.20 23.86
N LEU A 96 9.81 27.39 24.84
CA LEU A 96 8.62 26.50 24.74
C LEU A 96 7.31 27.28 24.99
N ALA A 97 7.35 28.38 25.73
CA ALA A 97 6.19 29.22 26.03
C ALA A 97 5.88 30.25 24.92
N ASP A 98 6.88 30.62 24.10
CA ASP A 98 6.74 31.61 23.03
C ASP A 98 7.05 31.01 21.66
N GLU A 99 6.01 30.87 20.86
CA GLU A 99 6.11 30.35 19.50
C GLU A 99 7.00 31.21 18.59
N ASN A 100 7.00 32.52 18.78
CA ASN A 100 7.83 33.43 17.99
C ASN A 100 9.32 33.21 18.28
N LYS A 101 9.68 32.96 19.55
CA LYS A 101 11.07 32.59 19.92
C LYS A 101 11.48 31.26 19.27
N LEU A 102 10.59 30.27 19.30
CA LEU A 102 10.83 28.98 18.66
C LEU A 102 11.05 29.12 17.14
N LEU A 103 10.19 29.89 16.48
CA LEU A 103 10.32 30.17 15.04
C LEU A 103 11.59 30.99 14.74
N GLY A 104 11.98 31.89 15.62
CA GLY A 104 13.24 32.65 15.53
C GLY A 104 14.47 31.72 15.50
N ILE A 105 14.54 30.76 16.41
CA ILE A 105 15.62 29.74 16.44
C ILE A 105 15.65 28.91 15.16
N ILE A 106 14.49 28.41 14.69
CA ILE A 106 14.38 27.67 13.45
C ILE A 106 14.89 28.51 12.27
N ARG A 107 14.51 29.78 12.22
CA ARG A 107 14.96 30.71 11.18
C ARG A 107 16.47 30.88 11.18
N GLU A 108 17.07 31.04 12.34
CA GLU A 108 18.54 31.18 12.47
C GLU A 108 19.26 29.91 12.02
N GLU A 109 18.81 28.74 12.46
CA GLU A 109 19.38 27.45 12.05
C GLU A 109 19.29 27.26 10.52
N ILE A 110 18.14 27.57 9.92
CA ILE A 110 17.96 27.49 8.46
C ILE A 110 18.87 28.49 7.73
N LEU A 111 19.01 29.71 8.23
CA LEU A 111 19.89 30.73 7.64
C LEU A 111 21.37 30.31 7.74
N GLU A 112 21.76 29.64 8.82
CA GLU A 112 23.12 29.11 8.96
C GLU A 112 23.38 27.98 7.95
N VAL A 113 22.43 27.04 7.79
CA VAL A 113 22.50 25.98 6.77
C VAL A 113 22.57 26.58 5.37
N ARG A 114 21.73 27.59 5.09
CA ARG A 114 21.78 28.32 3.83
C ARG A 114 23.16 28.95 3.59
N ARG A 115 23.73 29.61 4.59
CA ARG A 115 25.06 30.26 4.46
C ARG A 115 26.17 29.24 4.15
N LYS A 116 26.08 28.02 4.74
CA LYS A 116 27.11 26.97 4.57
C LYS A 116 26.98 26.19 3.28
N TYR A 117 25.74 25.98 2.80
CA TYR A 117 25.45 25.00 1.77
C TYR A 117 24.64 25.55 0.58
N ALA A 118 24.30 26.87 0.57
CA ALA A 118 23.58 27.43 -0.56
C ALA A 118 24.46 27.51 -1.78
N ASP A 119 24.09 26.80 -2.82
CA ASP A 119 24.64 26.92 -4.16
C ASP A 119 23.83 27.94 -4.97
N PRO A 120 24.46 28.67 -5.88
CA PRO A 120 23.73 29.45 -6.88
C PRO A 120 22.90 28.50 -7.76
N ARG A 121 21.73 28.98 -8.16
CA ARG A 121 20.89 28.20 -9.07
C ARG A 121 21.64 27.88 -10.37
N ARG A 122 21.73 26.61 -10.72
CA ARG A 122 22.42 26.13 -11.95
C ARG A 122 21.51 26.21 -13.18
N THR A 123 20.20 26.15 -12.98
CA THR A 123 19.21 26.26 -14.06
C THR A 123 18.68 27.68 -14.16
N GLU A 124 18.65 28.21 -15.36
CA GLU A 124 18.05 29.50 -15.67
C GLU A 124 16.51 29.40 -15.55
N ILE A 125 15.86 30.44 -14.98
CA ILE A 125 14.42 30.59 -15.05
C ILE A 125 14.14 31.35 -16.35
N ALA A 126 13.93 30.61 -17.42
CA ALA A 126 13.50 31.18 -18.68
C ALA A 126 11.97 31.36 -18.69
N GLN A 127 11.48 32.40 -19.36
CA GLN A 127 10.07 32.45 -19.76
C GLN A 127 9.87 31.44 -20.87
N ILE A 128 9.25 30.31 -20.54
CA ILE A 128 8.93 29.26 -21.52
C ILE A 128 7.77 29.79 -22.36
N THR A 129 7.98 29.92 -23.67
CA THR A 129 6.96 30.30 -24.65
C THR A 129 6.17 29.08 -25.16
N GLU A 130 6.64 27.87 -24.86
CA GLU A 130 5.95 26.62 -25.21
C GLU A 130 6.07 25.67 -24.01
N ASP A 131 4.93 25.18 -23.49
CA ASP A 131 4.90 24.14 -22.49
C ASP A 131 5.29 22.81 -23.17
N ILE A 132 6.53 22.38 -22.99
CA ILE A 132 6.94 21.02 -23.39
C ILE A 132 6.36 20.07 -22.35
N GLU A 133 5.36 19.30 -22.72
CA GLU A 133 4.83 18.24 -21.86
C GLU A 133 5.77 17.03 -21.84
N LEU A 134 5.74 16.26 -20.78
CA LEU A 134 6.53 15.02 -20.69
C LEU A 134 6.16 14.03 -21.79
N ASP A 135 4.94 14.10 -22.29
CA ASP A 135 4.44 13.30 -23.41
C ASP A 135 5.22 13.56 -24.70
N ASP A 136 5.73 14.77 -24.90
CA ASP A 136 6.50 15.14 -26.10
C ASP A 136 7.93 14.58 -26.10
N ILE A 137 8.44 14.23 -24.92
CA ILE A 137 9.83 13.79 -24.73
C ILE A 137 9.94 12.27 -24.69
N ILE A 138 8.92 11.59 -24.15
CA ILE A 138 8.92 10.15 -23.95
C ILE A 138 8.49 9.47 -25.25
N GLN A 139 9.28 8.50 -25.72
CA GLN A 139 8.91 7.74 -26.92
C GLN A 139 7.82 6.70 -26.59
N PRO A 140 6.84 6.48 -27.51
CA PRO A 140 5.90 5.39 -27.38
C PRO A 140 6.61 4.05 -27.47
N GLU A 141 6.54 3.23 -26.43
CA GLU A 141 7.12 1.89 -26.33
C GLU A 141 6.11 0.93 -25.73
N GLU A 142 6.11 -0.31 -26.22
CA GLU A 142 5.26 -1.38 -25.66
C GLU A 142 5.87 -1.88 -24.35
N MET A 143 5.10 -1.76 -23.28
CA MET A 143 5.48 -2.09 -21.92
C MET A 143 4.58 -3.16 -21.32
N THR A 144 5.13 -3.96 -20.43
CA THR A 144 4.37 -4.83 -19.53
C THR A 144 4.35 -4.20 -18.15
N VAL A 145 3.18 -3.93 -17.63
CA VAL A 145 2.98 -3.45 -16.26
C VAL A 145 2.64 -4.64 -15.36
N THR A 146 3.31 -4.71 -14.22
CA THR A 146 3.01 -5.71 -13.18
C THR A 146 2.69 -5.00 -11.87
N LEU A 147 1.70 -5.54 -11.16
CA LEU A 147 1.36 -5.15 -9.78
C LEU A 147 1.27 -6.41 -8.92
N THR A 148 1.97 -6.42 -7.78
CA THR A 148 1.91 -7.54 -6.84
C THR A 148 0.78 -7.37 -5.83
N HIS A 149 0.41 -8.45 -5.14
CA HIS A 149 -0.60 -8.47 -4.08
C HIS A 149 -0.31 -7.47 -2.95
N PHE A 150 0.97 -7.28 -2.60
CA PHE A 150 1.37 -6.27 -1.61
C PHE A 150 1.57 -4.87 -2.19
N GLY A 151 1.20 -4.67 -3.46
CA GLY A 151 1.16 -3.36 -4.09
C GLY A 151 2.52 -2.87 -4.58
N PHE A 152 3.41 -3.73 -5.07
CA PHE A 152 4.62 -3.30 -5.78
C PHE A 152 4.36 -3.26 -7.28
N ALA A 153 4.49 -2.07 -7.87
CA ALA A 153 4.30 -1.83 -9.30
C ALA A 153 5.61 -1.60 -10.02
N LYS A 154 5.72 -2.07 -11.25
CA LYS A 154 6.78 -1.73 -12.20
C LYS A 154 6.28 -1.84 -13.63
N ARG A 155 6.98 -1.18 -14.55
CA ARG A 155 6.88 -1.43 -15.98
C ARG A 155 8.17 -2.07 -16.50
N THR A 156 8.06 -2.92 -17.48
CA THR A 156 9.19 -3.64 -18.11
C THR A 156 8.92 -3.69 -19.61
N SER A 157 9.94 -3.57 -20.46
CA SER A 157 9.77 -3.74 -21.90
C SER A 157 9.16 -5.12 -22.23
N MET A 158 8.18 -5.15 -23.14
CA MET A 158 7.49 -6.37 -23.58
C MET A 158 8.46 -7.46 -24.09
N ASP A 159 9.57 -7.08 -24.73
CA ASP A 159 10.60 -7.99 -25.26
C ASP A 159 11.26 -8.87 -24.21
N THR A 160 11.11 -8.52 -22.95
CA THR A 160 11.69 -9.27 -21.82
C THR A 160 11.00 -10.64 -21.58
N TYR A 161 9.74 -10.80 -22.02
CA TYR A 161 8.93 -12.01 -21.83
C TYR A 161 8.85 -12.83 -23.12
N LYS A 162 9.78 -13.78 -23.30
CA LYS A 162 9.79 -14.68 -24.46
C LYS A 162 8.73 -15.79 -24.32
N ALA A 163 8.07 -16.13 -25.43
CA ALA A 163 7.14 -17.24 -25.51
C ALA A 163 7.81 -18.59 -25.15
N GLN A 164 7.13 -19.46 -24.42
CA GLN A 164 7.59 -20.78 -24.02
C GLN A 164 6.62 -21.86 -24.52
N ASN A 165 7.11 -23.07 -24.73
CA ASN A 165 6.29 -24.20 -25.12
C ASN A 165 5.55 -24.82 -23.92
N ARG A 166 4.42 -25.52 -24.21
CA ARG A 166 3.61 -26.25 -23.23
C ARG A 166 4.48 -27.20 -22.39
N GLY A 167 4.29 -27.18 -21.07
CA GLY A 167 5.04 -28.01 -20.12
C GLY A 167 6.41 -27.46 -19.71
N GLY A 168 6.78 -26.26 -20.14
CA GLY A 168 7.98 -25.56 -19.68
C GLY A 168 7.93 -25.25 -18.18
N ARG A 169 9.10 -25.03 -17.56
CA ARG A 169 9.22 -24.69 -16.12
C ARG A 169 8.86 -23.25 -15.79
N GLY A 170 8.43 -22.44 -16.78
CA GLY A 170 8.21 -21.01 -16.57
C GLY A 170 9.50 -20.22 -16.28
N ILE A 171 9.38 -18.91 -16.21
CA ILE A 171 10.47 -18.00 -15.79
C ILE A 171 9.97 -17.12 -14.65
N THR A 172 10.86 -16.82 -13.70
CA THR A 172 10.53 -15.87 -12.62
C THR A 172 10.27 -14.50 -13.21
N GLY A 173 9.03 -14.03 -13.11
CA GLY A 173 8.62 -12.72 -13.63
C GLY A 173 8.98 -11.56 -12.72
N GLN A 174 9.04 -11.81 -11.41
CA GLN A 174 9.39 -10.80 -10.41
C GLN A 174 9.91 -11.49 -9.15
N THR A 175 10.92 -10.93 -8.50
CA THR A 175 11.33 -11.38 -7.17
C THR A 175 10.40 -10.73 -6.17
N THR A 176 9.61 -11.54 -5.49
CA THR A 176 8.67 -11.10 -4.45
C THR A 176 9.23 -11.44 -3.06
N ARG A 177 8.62 -10.92 -1.99
CA ARG A 177 8.87 -11.40 -0.62
C ARG A 177 8.16 -12.75 -0.45
N GLU A 178 8.54 -13.51 0.59
CA GLU A 178 7.71 -14.61 1.07
C GLU A 178 6.26 -14.12 1.21
N GLU A 179 5.29 -14.85 0.66
CA GLU A 179 3.85 -14.53 0.65
C GLU A 179 3.39 -13.44 -0.34
N ASP A 180 4.26 -12.76 -1.10
CA ASP A 180 3.86 -11.81 -2.16
C ASP A 180 3.91 -12.47 -3.54
N PHE A 181 2.97 -12.14 -4.42
CA PHE A 181 2.88 -12.67 -5.78
C PHE A 181 2.37 -11.60 -6.75
N VAL A 182 2.63 -11.78 -8.05
CA VAL A 182 2.10 -10.89 -9.09
C VAL A 182 0.61 -11.15 -9.25
N GLU A 183 -0.21 -10.15 -8.96
CA GLU A 183 -1.68 -10.24 -9.04
C GLU A 183 -2.21 -9.72 -10.38
N HIS A 184 -1.59 -8.67 -10.92
CA HIS A 184 -1.97 -8.09 -12.19
C HIS A 184 -0.78 -7.99 -13.13
N LEU A 185 -1.02 -8.33 -14.40
CA LEU A 185 -0.06 -8.20 -15.49
C LEU A 185 -0.82 -7.87 -16.77
N PHE A 186 -0.41 -6.82 -17.50
CA PHE A 186 -0.97 -6.44 -18.79
C PHE A 186 0.04 -5.67 -19.63
N GLY A 187 -0.17 -5.68 -20.95
CA GLY A 187 0.57 -4.88 -21.91
C GLY A 187 -0.10 -3.52 -22.14
N CYS A 188 0.70 -2.48 -22.33
CA CYS A 188 0.24 -1.14 -22.70
C CYS A 188 1.38 -0.31 -23.28
N SER A 189 1.05 0.78 -23.97
CA SER A 189 2.06 1.78 -24.38
C SER A 189 2.49 2.67 -23.22
N THR A 190 3.70 3.21 -23.27
CA THR A 190 4.18 4.23 -22.32
C THR A 190 3.21 5.39 -22.16
N HIS A 191 2.50 5.77 -23.23
CA HIS A 191 1.57 6.90 -23.24
C HIS A 191 0.13 6.56 -22.80
N ASP A 192 -0.17 5.28 -22.63
CA ASP A 192 -1.51 4.88 -22.20
C ASP A 192 -1.81 5.36 -20.80
N GLU A 193 -3.05 5.76 -20.58
CA GLU A 193 -3.58 6.09 -19.27
C GLU A 193 -4.10 4.83 -18.59
N ILE A 194 -3.62 4.59 -17.38
CA ILE A 194 -4.02 3.43 -16.58
C ILE A 194 -4.96 3.89 -15.48
N MET A 195 -6.10 3.24 -15.39
CA MET A 195 -7.06 3.40 -14.30
C MET A 195 -6.78 2.38 -13.21
N PHE A 196 -6.70 2.84 -11.96
CA PHE A 196 -6.46 2.02 -10.78
C PHE A 196 -7.68 2.08 -9.88
N PHE A 197 -8.34 0.97 -9.67
CA PHE A 197 -9.49 0.84 -8.79
C PHE A 197 -9.09 0.20 -7.47
N THR A 198 -9.64 0.69 -6.37
CA THR A 198 -9.29 0.22 -5.04
C THR A 198 -10.42 -0.58 -4.40
N ASN A 199 -10.08 -1.44 -3.45
CA ASN A 199 -11.05 -2.18 -2.64
C ASN A 199 -12.07 -1.27 -1.95
N MET A 200 -11.74 0.02 -1.74
CA MET A 200 -12.63 1.02 -1.14
C MET A 200 -13.53 1.74 -2.17
N GLY A 201 -13.57 1.28 -3.42
CA GLY A 201 -14.40 1.87 -4.48
C GLY A 201 -13.92 3.23 -4.96
N ARG A 202 -12.63 3.53 -4.83
CA ARG A 202 -12.00 4.73 -5.41
C ARG A 202 -11.27 4.40 -6.70
N VAL A 203 -11.08 5.42 -7.52
CA VAL A 203 -10.33 5.33 -8.78
C VAL A 203 -9.25 6.40 -8.85
N PHE A 204 -8.10 6.02 -9.40
CA PHE A 204 -6.99 6.91 -9.76
C PHE A 204 -6.67 6.73 -11.23
N ARG A 205 -6.05 7.74 -11.85
CA ARG A 205 -5.62 7.72 -13.24
C ARG A 205 -4.16 8.20 -13.35
N MET A 206 -3.35 7.50 -14.12
CA MET A 206 -1.95 7.83 -14.30
C MET A 206 -1.44 7.29 -15.64
N LYS A 207 -0.57 8.06 -16.32
CA LYS A 207 0.15 7.60 -17.52
C LYS A 207 1.12 6.46 -17.20
N CYS A 208 1.23 5.47 -18.09
CA CYS A 208 2.11 4.30 -17.91
C CYS A 208 3.57 4.71 -17.66
N TYR A 209 4.08 5.72 -18.35
CA TYR A 209 5.46 6.18 -18.18
C TYR A 209 5.79 6.69 -16.76
N ARG A 210 4.80 7.04 -15.95
CA ARG A 210 4.99 7.44 -14.55
C ARG A 210 5.25 6.26 -13.61
N ILE A 211 4.94 5.04 -14.05
CA ILE A 211 5.34 3.83 -13.32
C ILE A 211 6.82 3.62 -13.56
N PRO A 212 7.65 3.50 -12.50
CA PRO A 212 9.09 3.33 -12.67
C PRO A 212 9.43 2.07 -13.48
N GLU A 213 10.35 2.24 -14.44
CA GLU A 213 10.88 1.11 -15.18
C GLU A 213 11.84 0.30 -14.32
N ALA A 214 11.75 -1.01 -14.42
CA ALA A 214 12.59 -1.91 -13.66
C ALA A 214 12.83 -3.22 -14.41
N GLY A 215 13.98 -3.82 -14.17
CA GLY A 215 14.31 -5.12 -14.75
C GLY A 215 13.33 -6.23 -14.31
N ARG A 216 13.31 -7.32 -15.07
CA ARG A 216 12.38 -8.46 -14.87
C ARG A 216 12.36 -8.98 -13.44
N THR A 217 13.51 -9.19 -12.82
CA THR A 217 13.64 -9.71 -11.47
C THR A 217 13.51 -8.66 -10.36
N ALA A 218 13.46 -7.38 -10.70
CA ALA A 218 13.36 -6.31 -9.70
C ALA A 218 11.98 -6.31 -9.02
N LYS A 219 11.94 -5.93 -7.75
CA LYS A 219 10.73 -5.89 -6.93
C LYS A 219 9.71 -4.83 -7.38
N GLY A 220 10.17 -3.74 -8.00
CA GLY A 220 9.33 -2.59 -8.32
C GLY A 220 9.20 -1.58 -7.18
N THR A 221 8.32 -0.60 -7.38
CA THR A 221 8.06 0.52 -6.46
C THR A 221 6.70 0.31 -5.77
N ALA A 222 6.63 0.60 -4.48
CA ALA A 222 5.37 0.50 -3.76
C ALA A 222 4.34 1.49 -4.33
N ILE A 223 3.15 1.00 -4.68
CA ILE A 223 2.08 1.77 -5.33
C ILE A 223 1.62 2.97 -4.47
N VAL A 224 1.75 2.88 -3.14
CA VAL A 224 1.46 3.97 -2.21
C VAL A 224 2.35 5.20 -2.41
N ASN A 225 3.52 5.03 -3.07
CA ASN A 225 4.41 6.14 -3.44
C ASN A 225 3.95 6.82 -4.75
N LEU A 226 3.13 6.15 -5.53
CA LEU A 226 2.61 6.64 -6.82
C LEU A 226 1.19 7.18 -6.68
N LEU A 227 0.37 6.55 -5.84
CA LEU A 227 -1.04 6.89 -5.61
C LEU A 227 -1.26 7.30 -4.14
N ASN A 228 -2.11 8.31 -3.92
CA ASN A 228 -2.48 8.76 -2.57
C ASN A 228 -3.52 7.83 -1.95
N LEU A 229 -3.11 6.61 -1.61
CA LEU A 229 -3.95 5.62 -0.96
C LEU A 229 -4.15 5.94 0.53
N LYS A 230 -5.31 5.58 1.06
CA LYS A 230 -5.62 5.65 2.49
C LYS A 230 -5.06 4.43 3.22
N GLU A 231 -5.07 4.47 4.54
CA GLU A 231 -4.73 3.30 5.36
C GLU A 231 -5.69 2.14 5.08
N GLY A 232 -5.15 0.95 4.82
CA GLY A 232 -5.93 -0.24 4.45
C GLY A 232 -6.47 -0.26 3.01
N GLU A 233 -6.24 0.79 2.22
CA GLU A 233 -6.65 0.85 0.82
C GLU A 233 -5.65 0.12 -0.08
N LYS A 234 -6.17 -0.78 -0.94
CA LYS A 234 -5.38 -1.57 -1.89
C LYS A 234 -5.95 -1.44 -3.29
N VAL A 235 -5.10 -1.48 -4.30
CA VAL A 235 -5.54 -1.59 -5.70
C VAL A 235 -6.00 -3.03 -5.93
N THR A 236 -7.23 -3.19 -6.39
CA THR A 236 -7.85 -4.50 -6.67
C THR A 236 -8.04 -4.77 -8.16
N THR A 237 -8.11 -3.73 -8.96
CA THR A 237 -8.25 -3.84 -10.42
C THR A 237 -7.57 -2.67 -11.08
N LEU A 238 -6.88 -2.94 -12.18
CA LEU A 238 -6.29 -1.90 -13.02
C LEU A 238 -6.31 -2.35 -14.48
N PHE A 239 -6.47 -1.38 -15.38
CA PHE A 239 -6.42 -1.61 -16.82
C PHE A 239 -6.10 -0.29 -17.55
N PRO A 240 -5.54 -0.37 -18.77
CA PRO A 240 -5.37 0.79 -19.63
C PRO A 240 -6.73 1.32 -20.07
N LEU A 241 -6.86 2.66 -20.13
CA LEU A 241 -8.07 3.30 -20.63
C LEU A 241 -8.08 3.20 -22.17
N TRP A 242 -8.99 2.39 -22.71
CA TRP A 242 -9.20 2.25 -24.14
C TRP A 242 -10.21 3.30 -24.64
N GLU A 243 -10.02 3.84 -25.83
CA GLU A 243 -10.88 4.90 -26.38
C GLU A 243 -12.32 4.44 -26.73
N GLU A 244 -12.58 3.14 -26.77
CA GLU A 244 -13.83 2.58 -27.33
C GLU A 244 -15.00 2.40 -26.34
N GLY A 245 -14.81 2.69 -25.05
CA GLY A 245 -15.83 2.46 -24.02
C GLY A 245 -16.68 3.69 -23.73
N LYS A 246 -18.01 3.51 -23.64
CA LYS A 246 -18.96 4.57 -23.21
C LYS A 246 -19.31 4.48 -21.74
N TYR A 247 -19.26 3.28 -21.17
CA TYR A 247 -19.64 3.01 -19.79
C TYR A 247 -18.57 2.20 -19.08
N LEU A 248 -18.48 2.47 -17.79
CA LEU A 248 -17.70 1.68 -16.85
C LEU A 248 -18.66 0.89 -15.95
N ASN A 249 -18.58 -0.45 -16.03
CA ASN A 249 -19.30 -1.35 -15.15
C ASN A 249 -18.37 -1.79 -14.02
N LEU A 250 -18.78 -1.50 -12.79
CA LEU A 250 -18.05 -1.83 -11.56
C LEU A 250 -18.78 -2.95 -10.83
N ILE A 251 -18.05 -4.03 -10.51
CA ILE A 251 -18.62 -5.22 -9.88
C ILE A 251 -17.92 -5.50 -8.55
N THR A 252 -18.74 -5.77 -7.52
CA THR A 252 -18.25 -6.02 -6.17
C THR A 252 -18.23 -7.51 -5.83
N LYS A 253 -17.46 -7.86 -4.82
CA LYS A 253 -17.34 -9.22 -4.25
C LYS A 253 -18.67 -9.78 -3.78
N ALA A 254 -19.56 -8.92 -3.26
CA ALA A 254 -20.91 -9.27 -2.83
C ALA A 254 -21.92 -9.37 -4.00
N GLY A 255 -21.48 -9.29 -5.26
CA GLY A 255 -22.33 -9.47 -6.44
C GLY A 255 -23.20 -8.26 -6.78
N ILE A 256 -22.75 -7.05 -6.49
CA ILE A 256 -23.38 -5.80 -6.88
C ILE A 256 -22.69 -5.29 -8.16
N ILE A 257 -23.48 -4.79 -9.10
CA ILE A 257 -22.99 -4.14 -10.31
C ILE A 257 -23.49 -2.71 -10.38
N LYS A 258 -22.63 -1.83 -10.91
CA LYS A 258 -22.96 -0.44 -11.20
C LYS A 258 -22.43 -0.05 -12.58
N LYS A 259 -23.26 0.57 -13.39
CA LYS A 259 -22.91 1.13 -14.71
C LYS A 259 -22.85 2.65 -14.62
N THR A 260 -21.74 3.25 -15.02
CA THR A 260 -21.51 4.70 -14.95
C THR A 260 -20.95 5.18 -16.29
N PRO A 261 -21.43 6.31 -16.87
CA PRO A 261 -20.82 6.89 -18.07
C PRO A 261 -19.34 7.20 -17.84
N ILE A 262 -18.48 6.93 -18.83
CA ILE A 262 -17.02 7.12 -18.69
C ILE A 262 -16.66 8.59 -18.50
N GLU A 263 -17.41 9.51 -19.06
CA GLU A 263 -17.26 10.98 -18.96
C GLU A 263 -17.28 11.47 -17.49
N GLU A 264 -17.95 10.73 -16.60
CA GLU A 264 -17.94 11.00 -15.17
C GLU A 264 -16.54 10.86 -14.54
N PHE A 265 -15.60 10.25 -15.26
CA PHE A 265 -14.23 9.99 -14.82
C PHE A 265 -13.16 10.84 -15.53
N ASP A 266 -13.54 11.82 -16.35
CA ASP A 266 -12.60 12.67 -17.11
C ASP A 266 -11.66 13.47 -16.20
N ASN A 267 -12.16 13.94 -15.06
CA ASN A 267 -11.43 14.83 -14.16
C ASN A 267 -11.00 14.15 -12.84
N ILE A 268 -10.23 13.07 -12.95
CA ILE A 268 -9.69 12.40 -11.78
C ILE A 268 -8.50 13.21 -11.21
N ARG A 269 -8.66 13.75 -10.01
CA ARG A 269 -7.60 14.48 -9.30
C ARG A 269 -6.54 13.52 -8.78
N LYS A 270 -5.32 14.04 -8.51
CA LYS A 270 -4.21 13.24 -7.90
C LYS A 270 -4.59 12.52 -6.61
N GLY A 271 -5.57 13.05 -5.85
CA GLY A 271 -6.09 12.42 -4.64
C GLY A 271 -7.06 11.26 -4.89
N GLY A 272 -7.30 10.89 -6.16
CA GLY A 272 -8.32 9.90 -6.52
C GLY A 272 -9.75 10.44 -6.37
N MET A 273 -10.70 9.63 -6.78
CA MET A 273 -12.11 9.96 -6.84
C MET A 273 -12.94 8.74 -6.41
N ILE A 274 -14.11 8.94 -5.82
CA ILE A 274 -15.06 7.86 -5.54
C ILE A 274 -15.64 7.38 -6.87
N ALA A 275 -15.42 6.10 -7.18
CA ALA A 275 -15.99 5.42 -8.34
C ALA A 275 -17.30 4.72 -7.99
N GLN A 276 -17.41 4.15 -6.79
CA GLN A 276 -18.59 3.47 -6.28
C GLN A 276 -18.65 3.56 -4.75
N ASN A 277 -19.82 3.84 -4.19
CA ASN A 277 -20.05 3.65 -2.75
C ASN A 277 -20.30 2.18 -2.47
N LEU A 278 -19.44 1.57 -1.68
CA LEU A 278 -19.54 0.18 -1.29
C LEU A 278 -20.42 0.02 -0.05
N ARG A 279 -21.01 -1.16 0.12
CA ARG A 279 -21.65 -1.59 1.37
C ARG A 279 -20.61 -1.97 2.40
N ASP A 280 -21.00 -1.99 3.67
CA ASP A 280 -20.09 -2.40 4.74
C ASP A 280 -19.58 -3.83 4.50
N GLY A 281 -18.26 -3.99 4.53
CA GLY A 281 -17.58 -5.27 4.31
C GLY A 281 -17.51 -5.75 2.86
N ASP A 282 -17.99 -4.98 1.87
CA ASP A 282 -17.89 -5.31 0.46
C ASP A 282 -16.63 -4.69 -0.17
N GLU A 283 -16.14 -5.30 -1.23
CA GLU A 283 -14.94 -4.88 -1.94
C GLU A 283 -15.22 -4.80 -3.45
N LEU A 284 -14.66 -3.81 -4.13
CA LEU A 284 -14.66 -3.74 -5.58
C LEU A 284 -13.65 -4.76 -6.12
N ILE A 285 -14.04 -5.62 -7.07
CA ILE A 285 -13.18 -6.68 -7.62
C ILE A 285 -12.99 -6.60 -9.13
N ALA A 286 -13.93 -6.03 -9.86
CA ALA A 286 -13.82 -5.92 -11.31
C ALA A 286 -14.35 -4.57 -11.79
N ALA A 287 -13.72 -4.08 -12.86
CA ALA A 287 -14.14 -2.91 -13.61
C ALA A 287 -14.03 -3.24 -15.10
N ILE A 288 -15.10 -3.02 -15.84
CA ILE A 288 -15.24 -3.41 -17.26
C ILE A 288 -15.73 -2.22 -18.06
N MET A 289 -15.04 -1.92 -19.16
CA MET A 289 -15.50 -0.93 -20.13
C MET A 289 -16.43 -1.56 -21.16
N THR A 290 -17.56 -0.91 -21.41
CA THR A 290 -18.61 -1.38 -22.33
C THR A 290 -19.14 -0.25 -23.21
N ASP A 291 -19.83 -0.61 -24.30
CA ASP A 291 -20.37 0.36 -25.25
C ASP A 291 -21.85 0.73 -25.04
N GLY A 292 -22.55 0.05 -24.13
CA GLY A 292 -23.97 0.24 -23.82
C GLY A 292 -24.87 -0.91 -24.24
N SER A 293 -24.40 -1.79 -25.11
CA SER A 293 -25.14 -2.95 -25.66
C SER A 293 -24.47 -4.31 -25.40
N ASP A 294 -23.40 -4.31 -24.64
CA ASP A 294 -22.63 -5.50 -24.34
C ASP A 294 -23.32 -6.46 -23.39
N GLU A 295 -22.90 -7.71 -23.40
CA GLU A 295 -23.27 -8.71 -22.42
C GLU A 295 -22.14 -8.90 -21.40
N ILE A 296 -22.52 -9.05 -20.14
CA ILE A 296 -21.60 -9.21 -19.01
C ILE A 296 -21.82 -10.61 -18.42
N ILE A 297 -20.73 -11.33 -18.20
CA ILE A 297 -20.71 -12.56 -17.44
C ILE A 297 -20.01 -12.36 -16.10
N VAL A 298 -20.64 -12.86 -15.02
CA VAL A 298 -20.11 -12.79 -13.66
C VAL A 298 -19.94 -14.19 -13.14
N GLY A 299 -18.74 -14.51 -12.62
CA GLY A 299 -18.41 -15.82 -12.06
C GLY A 299 -18.24 -15.79 -10.56
N THR A 300 -18.62 -16.87 -9.87
CA THR A 300 -18.53 -16.99 -8.43
C THR A 300 -17.54 -18.06 -7.98
N LYS A 301 -17.02 -17.88 -6.78
CA LYS A 301 -16.08 -18.80 -6.13
C LYS A 301 -16.58 -20.25 -6.12
N LYS A 302 -17.89 -20.45 -5.89
CA LYS A 302 -18.53 -21.78 -5.92
C LYS A 302 -18.86 -22.31 -7.32
N GLY A 303 -18.22 -21.74 -8.36
CA GLY A 303 -18.29 -22.26 -9.72
C GLY A 303 -19.60 -21.99 -10.44
N LYS A 304 -20.37 -21.01 -10.01
CA LYS A 304 -21.55 -20.52 -10.74
C LYS A 304 -21.22 -19.30 -11.58
N SER A 305 -22.05 -19.05 -12.59
CA SER A 305 -21.99 -17.86 -13.42
C SER A 305 -23.37 -17.38 -13.83
N ILE A 306 -23.49 -16.08 -14.09
CA ILE A 306 -24.65 -15.45 -14.67
C ILE A 306 -24.21 -14.57 -15.84
N ARG A 307 -24.87 -14.70 -17.01
CA ARG A 307 -24.69 -13.84 -18.16
C ARG A 307 -25.97 -13.02 -18.36
N PHE A 308 -25.83 -11.72 -18.53
CA PHE A 308 -26.95 -10.80 -18.73
C PHE A 308 -26.53 -9.61 -19.60
N SER A 309 -27.53 -8.98 -20.25
CA SER A 309 -27.29 -7.74 -21.00
C SER A 309 -26.99 -6.59 -20.04
N GLU A 310 -25.99 -5.75 -20.39
CA GLU A 310 -25.74 -4.53 -19.63
C GLU A 310 -26.91 -3.51 -19.69
N GLU A 311 -27.85 -3.66 -20.65
CA GLU A 311 -29.07 -2.87 -20.72
C GLU A 311 -29.95 -3.06 -19.50
N ASP A 312 -29.89 -4.23 -18.85
CA ASP A 312 -30.56 -4.50 -17.57
C ASP A 312 -30.02 -3.63 -16.43
N VAL A 313 -28.85 -3.01 -16.61
CA VAL A 313 -28.23 -2.13 -15.63
C VAL A 313 -28.37 -0.68 -16.10
N ARG A 314 -29.27 0.07 -15.48
CA ARG A 314 -29.41 1.50 -15.79
C ARG A 314 -28.13 2.27 -15.44
N PRO A 315 -27.73 3.28 -16.25
CA PRO A 315 -26.65 4.18 -15.89
C PRO A 315 -26.91 4.90 -14.57
N MET A 316 -25.89 5.03 -13.75
CA MET A 316 -25.95 5.64 -12.42
C MET A 316 -24.72 6.53 -12.19
N GLY A 317 -24.87 7.58 -11.39
CA GLY A 317 -23.75 8.45 -11.01
C GLY A 317 -22.71 7.72 -10.16
N ARG A 318 -21.51 8.30 -10.06
CA ARG A 318 -20.33 7.73 -9.38
C ARG A 318 -20.58 7.32 -7.92
N SER A 319 -21.36 8.08 -7.18
CA SER A 319 -21.65 7.83 -5.76
C SER A 319 -22.74 6.78 -5.52
N ALA A 320 -23.32 6.18 -6.55
CA ALA A 320 -24.32 5.12 -6.37
C ALA A 320 -23.66 3.82 -5.90
N THR A 321 -24.39 3.02 -5.12
CA THR A 321 -23.95 1.68 -4.69
C THR A 321 -24.09 0.66 -5.80
N GLY A 322 -25.13 0.77 -6.62
CA GLY A 322 -25.42 -0.18 -7.70
C GLY A 322 -26.60 -1.10 -7.37
N VAL A 323 -26.77 -2.10 -8.22
CA VAL A 323 -27.86 -3.08 -8.20
C VAL A 323 -27.29 -4.51 -8.15
N LYS A 324 -28.11 -5.49 -7.79
CA LYS A 324 -27.69 -6.88 -7.72
C LYS A 324 -27.40 -7.44 -9.12
N ALA A 325 -26.19 -7.96 -9.36
CA ALA A 325 -25.80 -8.69 -10.56
C ALA A 325 -26.14 -10.18 -10.46
N ILE A 326 -25.80 -10.80 -9.32
CA ILE A 326 -26.03 -12.21 -9.03
C ILE A 326 -26.49 -12.38 -7.58
N THR A 327 -27.31 -13.41 -7.34
CA THR A 327 -27.64 -13.83 -5.97
C THR A 327 -26.66 -14.93 -5.55
N LEU A 328 -25.80 -14.61 -4.60
CA LEU A 328 -24.79 -15.52 -4.04
C LEU A 328 -25.41 -16.49 -3.03
N GLU A 329 -24.82 -17.67 -2.93
CA GLU A 329 -25.07 -18.62 -1.85
C GLU A 329 -24.32 -18.21 -0.58
N GLU A 330 -24.60 -18.91 0.51
CA GLU A 330 -23.85 -18.71 1.77
C GLU A 330 -22.37 -19.02 1.56
N ASN A 331 -21.48 -18.14 2.04
CA ASN A 331 -20.03 -18.23 1.88
C ASN A 331 -19.54 -18.26 0.40
N ASP A 332 -20.34 -17.74 -0.54
CA ASP A 332 -19.94 -17.54 -1.91
C ASP A 332 -19.55 -16.08 -2.15
N SER A 333 -18.74 -15.83 -3.17
CA SER A 333 -18.32 -14.49 -3.56
C SER A 333 -18.07 -14.45 -5.08
N VAL A 334 -18.18 -13.26 -5.66
CA VAL A 334 -17.76 -13.06 -7.05
C VAL A 334 -16.23 -13.12 -7.12
N VAL A 335 -15.69 -13.81 -8.12
CA VAL A 335 -14.24 -13.95 -8.37
C VAL A 335 -13.79 -13.29 -9.67
N GLY A 336 -14.73 -12.96 -10.55
CA GLY A 336 -14.43 -12.26 -11.80
C GLY A 336 -15.69 -11.91 -12.56
N ALA A 337 -15.54 -10.90 -13.40
CA ALA A 337 -16.59 -10.50 -14.33
C ALA A 337 -15.93 -9.96 -15.60
N GLU A 338 -16.52 -10.28 -16.75
CA GLU A 338 -15.99 -9.95 -18.07
C GLU A 338 -17.08 -9.54 -19.04
N LYS A 339 -16.70 -8.78 -20.06
CA LYS A 339 -17.50 -8.52 -21.23
C LYS A 339 -17.48 -9.75 -22.15
N VAL A 340 -18.65 -10.21 -22.55
CA VAL A 340 -18.78 -11.34 -23.48
C VAL A 340 -18.83 -10.82 -24.92
N ARG A 341 -17.97 -11.35 -25.76
CA ARG A 341 -17.96 -11.06 -27.20
C ARG A 341 -18.52 -12.26 -27.97
N PRO A 342 -19.29 -12.02 -29.04
CA PRO A 342 -19.77 -13.12 -29.90
C PRO A 342 -18.62 -14.00 -30.40
N GLY A 343 -18.76 -15.34 -30.29
CA GLY A 343 -17.74 -16.31 -30.66
C GLY A 343 -16.58 -16.45 -29.68
N ALA A 344 -16.65 -15.81 -28.52
CA ALA A 344 -15.65 -15.97 -27.47
C ALA A 344 -15.81 -17.29 -26.73
N SER A 345 -14.75 -17.72 -26.09
CA SER A 345 -14.77 -18.78 -25.07
C SER A 345 -14.58 -18.19 -23.68
N ILE A 346 -15.20 -18.77 -22.69
CA ILE A 346 -15.00 -18.40 -21.28
C ILE A 346 -13.96 -19.32 -20.67
N LEU A 347 -12.79 -18.76 -20.39
CA LEU A 347 -11.72 -19.41 -19.63
C LEU A 347 -12.09 -19.43 -18.14
N SER A 348 -12.12 -20.62 -17.55
CA SER A 348 -12.36 -20.83 -16.12
C SER A 348 -11.17 -21.54 -15.52
N ILE A 349 -10.61 -21.02 -14.44
CA ILE A 349 -9.44 -21.59 -13.73
C ILE A 349 -9.78 -21.75 -12.26
N SER A 350 -9.43 -22.91 -11.69
CA SER A 350 -9.65 -23.22 -10.29
C SER A 350 -8.35 -23.22 -9.49
N GLU A 351 -8.49 -23.17 -8.17
CA GLU A 351 -7.42 -23.01 -7.17
C GLU A 351 -6.28 -24.02 -7.35
N ASN A 352 -6.60 -25.29 -7.68
CA ASN A 352 -5.61 -26.36 -7.86
C ASN A 352 -5.09 -26.46 -9.30
N GLY A 353 -5.15 -25.37 -10.08
CA GLY A 353 -4.58 -25.26 -11.41
C GLY A 353 -5.30 -26.07 -12.49
N MET A 354 -6.56 -26.46 -12.25
CA MET A 354 -7.42 -27.02 -13.29
C MET A 354 -8.08 -25.88 -14.05
N GLY A 355 -8.24 -26.02 -15.36
CA GLY A 355 -8.88 -24.99 -16.17
C GLY A 355 -9.41 -25.52 -17.48
N LYS A 356 -10.26 -24.72 -18.12
CA LYS A 356 -10.90 -25.04 -19.40
C LYS A 356 -11.37 -23.77 -20.10
N ARG A 357 -11.59 -23.86 -21.38
CA ARG A 357 -12.40 -22.91 -22.15
C ARG A 357 -13.78 -23.54 -22.39
N THR A 358 -14.80 -22.72 -22.39
CA THR A 358 -16.17 -23.15 -22.73
C THR A 358 -16.77 -22.11 -23.65
N PRO A 359 -17.36 -22.48 -24.80
CA PRO A 359 -18.02 -21.53 -25.71
C PRO A 359 -19.01 -20.63 -24.99
N GLU A 360 -19.04 -19.38 -25.35
CA GLU A 360 -19.94 -18.40 -24.75
C GLU A 360 -21.43 -18.78 -24.91
N GLU A 361 -21.77 -19.50 -25.98
CA GLU A 361 -23.11 -19.98 -26.29
C GLU A 361 -23.65 -20.97 -25.24
N ASP A 362 -22.76 -21.68 -24.53
CA ASP A 362 -23.13 -22.58 -23.42
C ASP A 362 -23.69 -21.79 -22.22
N TYR A 363 -23.44 -20.48 -22.14
CA TYR A 363 -23.90 -19.60 -21.08
C TYR A 363 -25.13 -18.80 -21.54
N ARG A 364 -26.31 -19.34 -21.33
CA ARG A 364 -27.56 -18.67 -21.70
C ARG A 364 -27.68 -17.29 -21.03
N THR A 365 -28.11 -16.29 -21.77
CA THR A 365 -28.44 -14.97 -21.24
C THR A 365 -29.63 -15.09 -20.28
N GLN A 366 -29.56 -14.43 -19.14
CA GLN A 366 -30.54 -14.39 -18.05
C GLN A 366 -30.77 -12.96 -17.62
N THR A 367 -31.84 -12.73 -16.87
CA THR A 367 -32.03 -11.45 -16.20
C THR A 367 -31.06 -11.38 -15.01
N ARG A 368 -30.38 -10.21 -14.82
CA ARG A 368 -29.48 -9.98 -13.68
C ARG A 368 -30.14 -10.29 -12.34
N GLY A 369 -29.35 -10.58 -11.32
CA GLY A 369 -29.83 -10.85 -9.97
C GLY A 369 -30.31 -12.27 -9.72
N GLY A 370 -30.31 -13.14 -10.73
CA GLY A 370 -30.60 -14.57 -10.63
C GLY A 370 -29.52 -15.34 -9.85
N LYS A 371 -29.78 -16.65 -9.63
CA LYS A 371 -28.80 -17.57 -8.98
C LYS A 371 -27.69 -18.06 -9.88
N GLY A 372 -27.76 -17.75 -11.19
CA GLY A 372 -26.82 -18.25 -12.19
C GLY A 372 -26.94 -19.75 -12.52
N ILE A 373 -25.99 -20.23 -13.30
CA ILE A 373 -25.83 -21.62 -13.74
C ILE A 373 -24.42 -22.11 -13.41
N ILE A 374 -24.21 -23.42 -13.39
CA ILE A 374 -22.87 -24.00 -13.16
C ILE A 374 -21.94 -23.63 -14.34
N ALA A 375 -20.82 -22.99 -14.03
CA ALA A 375 -19.74 -22.68 -14.97
C ALA A 375 -18.65 -23.75 -14.95
N MET A 376 -18.35 -24.31 -13.79
CA MET A 376 -17.34 -25.35 -13.59
C MET A 376 -17.80 -26.33 -12.51
N ALA A 377 -17.65 -27.62 -12.74
CA ALA A 377 -17.91 -28.65 -11.75
C ALA A 377 -16.75 -28.67 -10.75
N LEU A 378 -16.96 -28.14 -9.57
CA LEU A 378 -15.94 -28.09 -8.51
C LEU A 378 -15.98 -29.36 -7.65
N THR A 379 -14.79 -29.81 -7.27
CA THR A 379 -14.55 -30.97 -6.40
C THR A 379 -13.32 -30.69 -5.53
N GLU A 380 -13.03 -31.53 -4.56
CA GLU A 380 -11.79 -31.42 -3.77
C GLU A 380 -10.53 -31.37 -4.65
N LYS A 381 -10.56 -32.07 -5.81
CA LYS A 381 -9.44 -32.07 -6.76
C LYS A 381 -9.25 -30.69 -7.45
N THR A 382 -10.31 -29.97 -7.71
CA THR A 382 -10.24 -28.68 -8.40
C THR A 382 -10.01 -27.53 -7.43
N GLY A 383 -10.49 -27.63 -6.20
CA GLY A 383 -10.65 -26.49 -5.33
C GLY A 383 -11.72 -25.51 -5.83
N ASP A 384 -11.78 -24.31 -5.29
CA ASP A 384 -12.70 -23.28 -5.65
C ASP A 384 -12.37 -22.64 -7.02
N LEU A 385 -13.33 -21.97 -7.67
CA LEU A 385 -13.07 -21.16 -8.86
C LEU A 385 -12.35 -19.87 -8.44
N VAL A 386 -11.23 -19.55 -9.11
CA VAL A 386 -10.41 -18.37 -8.79
C VAL A 386 -10.37 -17.34 -9.92
N CYS A 387 -10.60 -17.76 -11.15
CA CYS A 387 -10.55 -16.86 -12.30
C CYS A 387 -11.59 -17.24 -13.35
N MET A 388 -12.23 -16.24 -13.92
CA MET A 388 -13.09 -16.37 -15.09
C MET A 388 -12.83 -15.19 -16.03
N LYS A 389 -12.42 -15.48 -17.29
CA LYS A 389 -12.10 -14.48 -18.31
C LYS A 389 -12.73 -14.85 -19.66
N ALA A 390 -13.16 -13.86 -20.39
CA ALA A 390 -13.59 -14.03 -21.77
C ALA A 390 -12.36 -13.96 -22.70
N VAL A 391 -12.23 -14.92 -23.58
CA VAL A 391 -11.19 -15.02 -24.62
C VAL A 391 -11.89 -14.94 -25.97
N GLY A 392 -11.59 -13.90 -26.75
CA GLY A 392 -12.19 -13.69 -28.09
C GLY A 392 -11.71 -14.72 -29.11
N ALA A 393 -12.40 -14.83 -30.21
CA ALA A 393 -11.98 -15.68 -31.32
C ALA A 393 -10.65 -15.23 -31.95
N SER A 394 -10.38 -13.91 -31.95
CA SER A 394 -9.09 -13.33 -32.35
C SER A 394 -7.94 -13.62 -31.37
N ASP A 395 -8.27 -13.86 -30.10
CA ASP A 395 -7.28 -14.03 -29.03
C ASP A 395 -6.81 -15.48 -28.91
N ILE A 396 -7.31 -16.41 -29.77
CA ILE A 396 -6.92 -17.84 -29.76
C ILE A 396 -5.44 -18.02 -30.09
N GLU A 397 -4.88 -17.14 -30.94
CA GLU A 397 -3.45 -17.14 -31.28
C GLU A 397 -2.58 -16.46 -30.20
N GLU A 398 -3.21 -15.88 -29.18
CA GLU A 398 -2.51 -15.22 -28.06
C GLU A 398 -2.16 -16.20 -26.96
N ASP A 399 -1.42 -15.71 -25.99
CA ASP A 399 -0.98 -16.48 -24.84
C ASP A 399 -1.68 -16.01 -23.56
N VAL A 400 -1.98 -16.95 -22.70
CA VAL A 400 -2.45 -16.70 -21.35
C VAL A 400 -1.29 -16.85 -20.36
N MET A 401 -1.14 -15.91 -19.44
CA MET A 401 -0.20 -16.04 -18.33
C MET A 401 -0.95 -16.44 -17.05
N ILE A 402 -0.60 -17.60 -16.52
CA ILE A 402 -1.15 -18.14 -15.26
C ILE A 402 -0.08 -17.98 -14.19
N ILE A 403 -0.46 -17.37 -13.07
CA ILE A 403 0.43 -17.04 -11.97
C ILE A 403 -0.03 -17.77 -10.71
N SER A 404 0.87 -18.53 -10.06
CA SER A 404 0.59 -19.16 -8.78
C SER A 404 0.80 -18.16 -7.62
N SER A 405 0.24 -18.47 -6.45
CA SER A 405 0.48 -17.72 -5.20
C SER A 405 1.95 -17.67 -4.81
N GLU A 406 2.77 -18.62 -5.28
CA GLU A 406 4.22 -18.68 -5.04
C GLU A 406 5.04 -17.87 -6.07
N GLY A 407 4.37 -17.13 -6.96
CA GLY A 407 5.02 -16.30 -7.96
C GLY A 407 5.55 -17.08 -9.19
N THR A 408 5.21 -18.36 -9.33
CA THR A 408 5.52 -19.12 -10.53
C THR A 408 4.61 -18.70 -11.67
N ILE A 409 5.18 -18.35 -12.83
CA ILE A 409 4.44 -17.90 -14.01
C ILE A 409 4.57 -18.94 -15.11
N ILE A 410 3.43 -19.37 -15.69
CA ILE A 410 3.37 -20.17 -16.90
C ILE A 410 2.70 -19.33 -17.99
N ARG A 411 3.30 -19.29 -19.17
CA ARG A 411 2.74 -18.72 -20.39
C ARG A 411 2.30 -19.85 -21.30
N LEU A 412 1.00 -19.94 -21.56
CA LEU A 412 0.39 -21.00 -22.39
C LEU A 412 -0.34 -20.38 -23.57
N PRO A 413 -0.15 -20.88 -24.81
CA PRO A 413 -1.03 -20.56 -25.91
C PRO A 413 -2.49 -20.91 -25.57
N VAL A 414 -3.39 -19.99 -25.84
CA VAL A 414 -4.83 -20.18 -25.55
C VAL A 414 -5.38 -21.41 -26.28
N GLU A 415 -4.93 -21.70 -27.49
CA GLU A 415 -5.32 -22.86 -28.27
C GLU A 415 -5.05 -24.21 -27.59
N GLN A 416 -4.04 -24.27 -26.71
CA GLN A 416 -3.70 -25.48 -25.96
C GLN A 416 -4.62 -25.74 -24.77
N ILE A 417 -5.47 -24.80 -24.40
CA ILE A 417 -6.45 -25.00 -23.34
C ILE A 417 -7.69 -25.67 -23.95
N SER A 418 -8.03 -26.84 -23.44
CA SER A 418 -9.15 -27.63 -23.96
C SER A 418 -10.47 -26.86 -23.88
N GLU A 419 -11.19 -26.85 -25.01
CA GLU A 419 -12.55 -26.31 -25.07
C GLU A 419 -13.55 -27.45 -24.80
N ILE A 420 -14.29 -27.34 -23.72
CA ILE A 420 -15.20 -28.32 -23.20
C ILE A 420 -16.40 -27.70 -22.51
N SER A 421 -17.49 -28.46 -22.35
CA SER A 421 -18.75 -27.97 -21.82
C SER A 421 -18.66 -27.45 -20.38
N ARG A 422 -19.62 -26.59 -20.00
CA ARG A 422 -19.72 -25.92 -18.69
C ARG A 422 -19.58 -26.87 -17.50
N ASN A 423 -20.31 -27.98 -17.51
CA ASN A 423 -20.43 -28.86 -16.34
C ASN A 423 -19.31 -29.89 -16.28
N THR A 424 -18.06 -29.44 -16.45
CA THR A 424 -16.85 -30.29 -16.37
C THR A 424 -15.83 -29.69 -15.42
N GLN A 425 -14.88 -30.51 -14.96
CA GLN A 425 -13.82 -30.08 -14.03
C GLN A 425 -12.63 -29.41 -14.74
N GLY A 426 -12.59 -29.45 -16.08
CA GLY A 426 -11.44 -28.93 -16.82
C GLY A 426 -10.27 -29.91 -16.88
N VAL A 427 -9.16 -29.43 -17.41
CA VAL A 427 -7.87 -30.15 -17.53
C VAL A 427 -6.82 -29.44 -16.68
N ARG A 428 -5.73 -30.13 -16.36
CA ARG A 428 -4.64 -29.52 -15.60
C ARG A 428 -3.85 -28.58 -16.51
N LEU A 429 -3.88 -27.27 -16.19
CA LEU A 429 -3.10 -26.25 -16.89
C LEU A 429 -1.76 -26.00 -16.20
N MET A 430 -1.74 -26.00 -14.87
CA MET A 430 -0.58 -25.76 -14.05
C MET A 430 -0.52 -26.79 -12.92
N ARG A 431 0.68 -27.20 -12.52
CA ARG A 431 0.87 -27.91 -11.26
C ARG A 431 1.07 -26.88 -10.16
N THR A 432 0.16 -26.86 -9.22
CA THR A 432 0.35 -26.19 -7.93
C THR A 432 1.00 -27.18 -6.98
N GLU A 433 1.98 -26.74 -6.18
CA GLU A 433 2.52 -27.61 -5.14
C GLU A 433 1.42 -27.83 -4.09
N ASP A 434 1.17 -29.08 -3.76
CA ASP A 434 0.23 -29.46 -2.70
C ASP A 434 0.78 -28.94 -1.37
N ARG A 435 0.05 -28.06 -0.69
CA ARG A 435 0.28 -27.72 0.71
C ARG A 435 -0.37 -28.72 1.62
#